data_888d69bfc27c00b837a9d0299eeacd14
#
_entry.id   888d69bfc27c00b837a9d0299eeacd14
#
_cell.length_a   1.000
_cell.length_b   1.000
_cell.length_c   1.000
_cell.angle_alpha   90.00
_cell.angle_beta   90.00
_cell.angle_gamma   90.00
#
_symmetry.space_group_name_H-M   'P 1'
#
loop_
_entity.id
_entity.type
_entity.pdbx_description
1 polymer ?
#
loop_
_entity_poly.entity_id
_entity_poly.type
_entity_poly.pdbx_seq_one_letter_code
_entity_poly.pdbx_strand_id
1 'polypeptide(L)'
;MTRRTVNVELSTTGLDAQGRPQRVPILTDDGGGLALQAPPGIEPDLEGEHMLINIGPQHPATHGVLRLVLELDGETVVRCIPHIGYLHCGFEKIGEYRQYNQIICWTDREDYLNSIGNNVAFALGAERLFGIEITERCKVLRVIASELSRIMSHLVWLGTFCIDIGAFTPFLWAFQRREEIYRLLEKWVGARLTTSATRVGGMAADIPSGWMDGLRQFIRTFPHTLDEIDRVLTKNAIWVGRTVGLGVMTPEEAVNWGLSGPMLRASGVDYDVRKDFPYLDYETYDFDVPVGTNGDVYDRYLVRFEELKQSVRILQQAADRLPDGPVNIDDPRIILPPKSKATSEMESMIHHFKVVMEGPRPPIGESYVAVESPKGEKGYYMVSDGTAKPVRWRIRPPSFVNLAAIPKMVEGHLLSDVIAINASIDIVMGEIDR
;
A
#
# COMPACT_ATOMS: atom_id res chain seq x y z
N MET A 1 -24.79 41.16 -0.46
CA MET A 1 -23.56 40.93 0.32
C MET A 1 -22.49 40.34 -0.58
N THR A 2 -21.29 40.88 -0.57
CA THR A 2 -20.25 40.64 -1.58
C THR A 2 -19.59 39.29 -1.36
N ARG A 3 -19.66 38.39 -2.36
CA ARG A 3 -18.96 37.08 -2.38
C ARG A 3 -17.45 37.32 -2.20
N ARG A 4 -16.82 36.67 -1.20
CA ARG A 4 -15.37 36.56 -1.11
C ARG A 4 -14.94 35.27 -1.80
N THR A 5 -14.45 35.39 -3.02
CA THR A 5 -13.77 34.31 -3.75
C THR A 5 -12.30 34.33 -3.36
N VAL A 6 -11.79 33.23 -2.84
CA VAL A 6 -10.34 33.04 -2.62
C VAL A 6 -9.75 32.51 -3.93
N ASN A 7 -9.01 33.34 -4.66
CA ASN A 7 -8.34 32.95 -5.88
C ASN A 7 -7.11 32.07 -5.54
N VAL A 8 -7.14 30.81 -5.88
CA VAL A 8 -5.96 29.96 -5.90
C VAL A 8 -5.56 29.78 -7.36
N GLU A 9 -4.44 30.37 -7.77
CA GLU A 9 -3.89 30.18 -9.12
C GLU A 9 -3.32 28.75 -9.24
N LEU A 10 -4.04 27.88 -9.94
CA LEU A 10 -3.53 26.59 -10.41
C LEU A 10 -3.26 26.73 -11.92
N SER A 11 -1.99 26.78 -12.32
CA SER A 11 -1.60 26.73 -13.72
C SER A 11 -1.39 25.29 -14.15
N THR A 12 -2.29 24.73 -14.96
CA THR A 12 -2.00 23.55 -15.78
C THR A 12 -1.43 24.02 -17.11
N THR A 13 -0.34 23.40 -17.56
CA THR A 13 0.22 23.62 -18.89
C THR A 13 -0.41 22.64 -19.87
N GLY A 14 -1.28 23.13 -20.76
CA GLY A 14 -1.71 22.43 -21.97
C GLY A 14 -0.81 22.83 -23.14
N LEU A 15 -0.88 22.07 -24.25
CA LEU A 15 -0.23 22.44 -25.50
C LEU A 15 -1.29 22.98 -26.48
N ASP A 16 -0.96 24.07 -27.21
CA ASP A 16 -1.79 24.56 -28.30
C ASP A 16 -1.69 23.63 -29.55
N ALA A 17 -2.48 23.91 -30.58
CA ALA A 17 -2.48 23.14 -31.82
C ALA A 17 -1.11 23.12 -32.55
N GLN A 18 -0.16 23.96 -32.15
CA GLN A 18 1.19 24.05 -32.66
C GLN A 18 2.22 23.45 -31.67
N GLY A 19 1.77 22.77 -30.59
CA GLY A 19 2.64 22.12 -29.61
C GLY A 19 3.35 23.08 -28.65
N ARG A 20 2.88 24.31 -28.49
CA ARG A 20 3.46 25.29 -27.57
C ARG A 20 2.74 25.23 -26.22
N PRO A 21 3.46 25.40 -25.08
CA PRO A 21 2.84 25.43 -23.76
C PRO A 21 1.82 26.58 -23.67
N GLN A 22 0.60 26.25 -23.35
CA GLN A 22 -0.47 27.21 -23.13
C GLN A 22 -1.00 27.05 -21.71
N ARG A 23 -1.19 28.16 -21.01
CA ARG A 23 -1.92 28.15 -19.75
C ARG A 23 -3.39 27.91 -20.04
N VAL A 24 -3.89 26.77 -19.62
CA VAL A 24 -5.32 26.49 -19.69
C VAL A 24 -5.93 27.00 -18.38
N PRO A 25 -6.80 28.00 -18.41
CA PRO A 25 -7.53 28.40 -17.21
C PRO A 25 -8.48 27.26 -16.81
N ILE A 26 -8.33 26.79 -15.57
CA ILE A 26 -9.22 25.79 -14.98
C ILE A 26 -10.56 26.43 -14.57
N LEU A 27 -10.63 27.74 -14.68
CA LEU A 27 -11.72 28.55 -14.14
C LEU A 27 -12.17 29.59 -15.16
N THR A 28 -13.44 29.62 -15.49
CA THR A 28 -14.06 30.69 -16.29
C THR A 28 -15.31 31.19 -15.60
N ASP A 29 -15.52 32.48 -15.53
CA ASP A 29 -16.81 33.06 -15.25
C ASP A 29 -17.27 33.92 -16.44
N ASP A 30 -18.54 34.16 -16.56
CA ASP A 30 -19.14 34.93 -17.67
C ASP A 30 -18.89 36.46 -17.56
N GLY A 31 -18.16 36.89 -16.52
CA GLY A 31 -17.85 38.28 -16.21
C GLY A 31 -16.35 38.64 -16.29
N GLY A 32 -15.49 37.75 -16.77
CA GLY A 32 -14.06 37.98 -16.91
C GLY A 32 -13.23 37.67 -15.65
N GLY A 33 -13.81 37.10 -14.61
CA GLY A 33 -13.16 36.52 -13.45
C GLY A 33 -13.06 35.01 -13.57
N LEU A 34 -12.15 34.39 -12.81
CA LEU A 34 -11.94 32.96 -12.79
C LEU A 34 -12.92 32.32 -11.78
N ALA A 35 -13.86 31.49 -12.22
CA ALA A 35 -14.74 30.72 -11.35
C ALA A 35 -14.36 29.22 -11.39
N LEU A 36 -14.35 28.57 -10.20
CA LEU A 36 -14.16 27.13 -10.08
C LEU A 36 -15.34 26.42 -10.75
N GLN A 37 -15.08 25.72 -11.87
CA GLN A 37 -16.07 24.77 -12.36
C GLN A 37 -16.14 23.58 -11.38
N ALA A 38 -17.31 23.35 -10.83
CA ALA A 38 -17.57 22.15 -10.07
C ALA A 38 -17.37 20.92 -10.97
N PRO A 39 -16.80 19.83 -10.44
CA PRO A 39 -16.73 18.57 -11.18
C PRO A 39 -18.10 18.12 -11.67
N PRO A 40 -18.20 17.38 -12.81
CA PRO A 40 -19.48 16.88 -13.31
C PRO A 40 -20.23 16.10 -12.23
N GLY A 41 -21.47 16.49 -11.95
CA GLY A 41 -22.31 15.92 -10.90
C GLY A 41 -22.42 16.74 -9.62
N ILE A 42 -21.74 17.89 -9.54
CA ILE A 42 -21.97 18.90 -8.51
C ILE A 42 -22.64 20.09 -9.19
N GLU A 43 -23.95 20.20 -9.09
CA GLU A 43 -24.59 21.50 -9.30
C GLU A 43 -24.24 22.36 -8.08
N PRO A 44 -23.67 23.58 -8.28
CA PRO A 44 -23.45 24.47 -7.19
C PRO A 44 -24.81 25.05 -6.76
N ASP A 45 -25.51 24.33 -5.92
CA ASP A 45 -26.65 24.85 -5.19
C ASP A 45 -26.14 25.74 -4.06
N LEU A 46 -25.48 26.84 -4.47
CA LEU A 46 -24.88 27.83 -3.57
C LEU A 46 -25.91 28.90 -3.20
N GLU A 47 -27.15 28.52 -2.92
CA GLU A 47 -28.12 29.42 -2.28
C GLU A 47 -27.86 29.60 -0.76
N GLY A 48 -26.77 28.98 -0.24
CA GLY A 48 -26.33 29.09 1.15
C GLY A 48 -24.98 29.81 1.30
N GLU A 49 -24.62 30.15 2.55
CA GLU A 49 -23.32 30.72 2.95
C GLU A 49 -22.18 29.67 2.99
N HIS A 50 -22.27 28.60 2.18
CA HIS A 50 -21.29 27.53 2.15
C HIS A 50 -20.00 27.95 1.47
N MET A 51 -18.86 27.50 2.00
CA MET A 51 -17.54 27.73 1.47
C MET A 51 -16.97 26.45 0.82
N LEU A 52 -16.42 26.57 -0.40
CA LEU A 52 -15.74 25.48 -1.07
C LEU A 52 -14.23 25.57 -0.87
N ILE A 53 -13.60 24.55 -0.27
CA ILE A 53 -12.14 24.48 -0.10
C ILE A 53 -11.58 23.23 -0.77
N ASN A 54 -10.29 23.35 -1.19
CA ASN A 54 -9.51 22.23 -1.69
C ASN A 54 -8.38 21.93 -0.70
N ILE A 55 -8.26 20.67 -0.26
CA ILE A 55 -7.08 20.16 0.45
C ILE A 55 -6.29 19.29 -0.55
N GLY A 56 -5.06 19.68 -0.84
CA GLY A 56 -4.23 19.02 -1.84
C GLY A 56 -4.47 19.53 -3.28
N PRO A 57 -3.80 18.94 -4.31
CA PRO A 57 -2.99 17.72 -4.23
C PRO A 57 -1.65 17.85 -3.50
N GLN A 58 -1.11 19.04 -3.32
CA GLN A 58 0.10 19.27 -2.53
C GLN A 58 -0.26 19.79 -1.14
N HIS A 59 -0.37 18.89 -0.20
CA HIS A 59 -0.60 19.19 1.22
C HIS A 59 -0.04 18.03 2.07
N PRO A 60 0.64 18.27 3.20
CA PRO A 60 1.21 17.21 4.03
C PRO A 60 0.20 16.13 4.42
N ALA A 61 -1.02 16.51 4.80
CA ALA A 61 -2.08 15.61 5.24
C ALA A 61 -2.79 14.83 4.11
N THR A 62 -2.38 14.98 2.84
CA THR A 62 -2.96 14.25 1.70
C THR A 62 -2.18 13.01 1.30
N HIS A 63 -1.16 12.65 2.10
CA HIS A 63 -0.36 11.43 1.91
C HIS A 63 0.15 11.23 0.46
N GLY A 64 0.57 12.33 -0.16
CA GLY A 64 1.05 12.37 -1.54
C GLY A 64 0.30 13.41 -2.37
N VAL A 65 -0.57 12.98 -3.26
CA VAL A 65 -1.24 13.83 -4.25
C VAL A 65 -2.76 13.67 -4.25
N LEU A 66 -3.36 13.30 -3.13
CA LEU A 66 -4.81 13.27 -2.98
C LEU A 66 -5.33 14.71 -2.94
N ARG A 67 -6.39 14.99 -3.68
CA ARG A 67 -7.16 16.22 -3.60
C ARG A 67 -8.53 15.92 -3.01
N LEU A 68 -8.87 16.59 -1.91
CA LEU A 68 -10.21 16.57 -1.33
C LEU A 68 -10.88 17.92 -1.62
N VAL A 69 -12.03 17.89 -2.28
CA VAL A 69 -12.88 19.06 -2.43
C VAL A 69 -13.93 19.00 -1.33
N LEU A 70 -13.92 19.98 -0.44
CA LEU A 70 -14.79 20.07 0.72
C LEU A 70 -15.74 21.24 0.57
N GLU A 71 -17.01 20.99 0.79
CA GLU A 71 -18.03 22.00 0.99
C GLU A 71 -18.28 22.15 2.50
N LEU A 72 -18.15 23.38 2.99
CA LEU A 72 -18.23 23.70 4.42
C LEU A 72 -19.37 24.64 4.74
N ASP A 73 -20.05 24.34 5.83
CA ASP A 73 -20.90 25.31 6.55
C ASP A 73 -20.15 25.74 7.83
N GLY A 74 -19.61 26.94 7.79
CA GLY A 74 -18.63 27.37 8.80
C GLY A 74 -17.38 26.49 8.78
N GLU A 75 -17.15 25.70 9.84
CA GLU A 75 -16.07 24.71 9.94
C GLU A 75 -16.55 23.27 9.75
N THR A 76 -17.84 23.03 9.62
CA THR A 76 -18.42 21.72 9.46
C THR A 76 -18.41 21.28 8.00
N VAL A 77 -17.96 20.06 7.74
CA VAL A 77 -17.96 19.48 6.40
C VAL A 77 -19.38 19.01 6.04
N VAL A 78 -19.96 19.64 5.03
CA VAL A 78 -21.27 19.24 4.48
C VAL A 78 -21.09 18.15 3.44
N ARG A 79 -20.04 18.28 2.59
CA ARG A 79 -19.77 17.32 1.52
C ARG A 79 -18.27 17.17 1.29
N CYS A 80 -17.84 15.95 0.99
CA CYS A 80 -16.47 15.63 0.65
C CYS A 80 -16.39 14.86 -0.67
N ILE A 81 -15.53 15.31 -1.57
CA ILE A 81 -15.31 14.64 -2.86
C ILE A 81 -13.82 14.40 -3.04
N PRO A 82 -13.38 13.13 -2.98
CA PRO A 82 -11.99 12.77 -3.27
C PRO A 82 -11.73 12.79 -4.77
N HIS A 83 -10.67 13.48 -5.19
CA HIS A 83 -10.14 13.47 -6.55
C HIS A 83 -8.82 12.71 -6.57
N ILE A 84 -8.77 11.68 -7.39
CA ILE A 84 -7.61 10.82 -7.61
C ILE A 84 -7.14 10.92 -9.06
N GLY A 85 -6.01 10.27 -9.40
CA GLY A 85 -5.48 10.24 -10.76
C GLY A 85 -4.19 11.04 -10.96
N TYR A 86 -3.77 11.86 -9.98
CA TYR A 86 -2.56 12.68 -10.11
C TYR A 86 -1.25 11.88 -10.10
N LEU A 87 -1.29 10.61 -9.69
CA LEU A 87 -0.17 9.66 -9.72
C LEU A 87 -0.43 8.48 -10.65
N HIS A 88 -1.43 8.57 -11.55
CA HIS A 88 -1.74 7.49 -12.48
C HIS A 88 -0.62 7.29 -13.49
N CYS A 89 -0.06 6.07 -13.50
CA CYS A 89 1.02 5.65 -14.39
C CYS A 89 0.58 4.57 -15.39
N GLY A 90 -0.63 4.05 -15.27
CA GLY A 90 -1.15 3.00 -16.15
C GLY A 90 -0.49 1.64 -15.92
N PHE A 91 -0.19 1.26 -14.68
CA PHE A 91 0.50 0.01 -14.34
C PHE A 91 -0.18 -1.23 -14.94
N GLU A 92 -1.50 -1.33 -14.84
CA GLU A 92 -2.25 -2.44 -15.41
C GLU A 92 -2.00 -2.56 -16.93
N LYS A 93 -1.99 -1.44 -17.64
CA LYS A 93 -1.75 -1.42 -19.08
C LYS A 93 -0.30 -1.69 -19.44
N ILE A 94 0.64 -1.16 -18.67
CA ILE A 94 2.07 -1.46 -18.85
C ILE A 94 2.33 -2.97 -18.69
N GLY A 95 1.70 -3.61 -17.69
CA GLY A 95 1.82 -5.04 -17.47
C GLY A 95 1.41 -5.90 -18.67
N GLU A 96 0.38 -5.48 -19.42
CA GLU A 96 -0.06 -6.17 -20.65
C GLU A 96 0.99 -6.12 -21.77
N TYR A 97 1.94 -5.19 -21.72
CA TYR A 97 3.05 -5.07 -22.69
C TYR A 97 4.37 -5.68 -22.21
N ARG A 98 4.45 -6.12 -20.95
CA ARG A 98 5.67 -6.63 -20.33
C ARG A 98 5.59 -8.13 -20.07
N GLN A 99 6.75 -8.78 -20.05
CA GLN A 99 6.86 -10.18 -19.62
C GLN A 99 6.60 -10.29 -18.11
N TYR A 100 6.10 -11.43 -17.64
CA TYR A 100 5.83 -11.68 -16.22
C TYR A 100 7.00 -11.31 -15.30
N ASN A 101 8.23 -11.66 -15.68
CA ASN A 101 9.42 -11.30 -14.88
C ASN A 101 9.71 -9.78 -14.85
N GLN A 102 9.26 -9.02 -15.84
CA GLN A 102 9.46 -7.58 -15.94
C GLN A 102 8.42 -6.79 -15.15
N ILE A 103 7.25 -7.38 -14.91
CA ILE A 103 6.15 -6.72 -14.17
C ILE A 103 6.53 -6.52 -12.70
N ILE A 104 7.34 -7.41 -12.11
CA ILE A 104 7.72 -7.35 -10.70
C ILE A 104 8.28 -5.98 -10.29
N CYS A 105 9.06 -5.33 -11.12
CA CYS A 105 9.60 -4.01 -10.81
C CYS A 105 8.52 -2.89 -10.80
N TRP A 106 7.36 -3.13 -11.41
CA TRP A 106 6.22 -2.21 -11.36
C TRP A 106 5.39 -2.42 -10.11
N THR A 107 5.25 -3.66 -9.62
CA THR A 107 4.51 -3.95 -8.39
C THR A 107 5.13 -3.29 -7.17
N ASP A 108 6.47 -3.10 -7.13
CA ASP A 108 7.15 -2.34 -6.09
C ASP A 108 6.61 -0.91 -5.91
N ARG A 109 6.12 -0.30 -6.99
CA ARG A 109 5.75 1.11 -7.07
C ARG A 109 4.27 1.36 -6.84
N GLU A 110 3.48 0.32 -6.70
CA GLU A 110 2.07 0.43 -6.36
C GLU A 110 1.90 0.92 -4.91
N ASP A 111 2.09 0.04 -3.95
CA ASP A 111 2.28 0.41 -2.55
C ASP A 111 3.78 0.39 -2.25
N TYR A 112 4.45 1.53 -2.44
CA TYR A 112 5.89 1.65 -2.24
C TYR A 112 6.33 1.50 -0.78
N LEU A 113 5.41 1.53 0.18
CA LEU A 113 5.68 1.26 1.60
C LEU A 113 5.68 -0.24 1.89
N ASN A 114 5.01 -1.05 1.05
CA ASN A 114 4.91 -2.50 1.14
C ASN A 114 5.38 -3.18 -0.15
N SER A 115 6.48 -2.74 -0.73
CA SER A 115 6.98 -3.21 -2.01
C SER A 115 7.15 -4.73 -2.06
N ILE A 116 7.71 -5.34 -1.02
CA ILE A 116 7.92 -6.79 -0.97
C ILE A 116 6.60 -7.57 -0.93
N GLY A 117 5.61 -7.10 -0.15
CA GLY A 117 4.28 -7.72 -0.11
C GLY A 117 3.60 -7.72 -1.48
N ASN A 118 3.74 -6.63 -2.25
CA ASN A 118 3.24 -6.56 -3.62
C ASN A 118 3.94 -7.56 -4.54
N ASN A 119 5.28 -7.67 -4.45
CA ASN A 119 6.03 -8.65 -5.23
C ASN A 119 5.59 -10.08 -4.90
N VAL A 120 5.38 -10.39 -3.60
CA VAL A 120 4.91 -11.70 -3.15
C VAL A 120 3.54 -12.02 -3.73
N ALA A 121 2.60 -11.09 -3.65
CA ALA A 121 1.25 -11.27 -4.20
C ALA A 121 1.27 -11.53 -5.72
N PHE A 122 2.06 -10.75 -6.46
CA PHE A 122 2.22 -10.94 -7.90
C PHE A 122 2.89 -12.29 -8.23
N ALA A 123 3.97 -12.64 -7.51
CA ALA A 123 4.69 -13.88 -7.73
C ALA A 123 3.79 -15.09 -7.48
N LEU A 124 3.02 -15.11 -6.39
CA LEU A 124 2.05 -16.17 -6.09
C LEU A 124 0.99 -16.31 -7.19
N GLY A 125 0.47 -15.19 -7.71
CA GLY A 125 -0.48 -15.20 -8.82
C GLY A 125 0.10 -15.78 -10.10
N ALA A 126 1.33 -15.40 -10.44
CA ALA A 126 2.05 -15.94 -11.59
C ALA A 126 2.40 -17.42 -11.39
N GLU A 127 2.92 -17.80 -10.22
CA GLU A 127 3.27 -19.20 -9.88
C GLU A 127 2.06 -20.12 -9.98
N ARG A 128 0.90 -19.67 -9.49
CA ARG A 128 -0.35 -20.42 -9.66
C ARG A 128 -0.73 -20.57 -11.12
N LEU A 129 -0.53 -19.53 -11.95
CA LEU A 129 -0.80 -19.57 -13.39
C LEU A 129 0.19 -20.49 -14.13
N PHE A 130 1.46 -20.53 -13.72
CA PHE A 130 2.48 -21.44 -14.24
C PHE A 130 2.33 -22.88 -13.76
N GLY A 131 1.55 -23.11 -12.68
CA GLY A 131 1.42 -24.43 -12.04
C GLY A 131 2.70 -24.90 -11.37
N ILE A 132 3.47 -23.98 -10.76
CA ILE A 132 4.73 -24.29 -10.07
C ILE A 132 4.60 -24.09 -8.57
N GLU A 133 5.31 -24.92 -7.82
CA GLU A 133 5.44 -24.82 -6.37
C GLU A 133 6.84 -24.32 -6.01
N ILE A 134 6.91 -23.41 -5.04
CA ILE A 134 8.16 -22.85 -4.53
C ILE A 134 8.73 -23.71 -3.41
N THR A 135 10.02 -23.55 -3.13
CA THR A 135 10.71 -24.29 -2.07
C THR A 135 10.24 -23.86 -0.67
N GLU A 136 10.33 -24.76 0.30
CA GLU A 136 9.98 -24.46 1.69
C GLU A 136 10.79 -23.29 2.28
N ARG A 137 12.09 -23.23 1.94
CA ARG A 137 12.94 -22.10 2.32
C ARG A 137 12.42 -20.79 1.74
N CYS A 138 11.99 -20.79 0.48
CA CYS A 138 11.42 -19.61 -0.16
C CYS A 138 10.13 -19.16 0.52
N LYS A 139 9.23 -20.07 0.88
CA LYS A 139 7.99 -19.74 1.59
C LYS A 139 8.28 -18.99 2.89
N VAL A 140 9.17 -19.52 3.74
CA VAL A 140 9.52 -18.89 5.02
C VAL A 140 10.21 -17.54 4.81
N LEU A 141 11.12 -17.40 3.84
CA LEU A 141 11.76 -16.13 3.53
C LEU A 141 10.76 -15.07 3.04
N ARG A 142 9.74 -15.47 2.24
CA ARG A 142 8.68 -14.57 1.82
C ARG A 142 7.79 -14.13 2.99
N VAL A 143 7.52 -15.00 3.96
CA VAL A 143 6.81 -14.62 5.19
C VAL A 143 7.63 -13.61 5.98
N ILE A 144 8.93 -13.86 6.21
CA ILE A 144 9.82 -12.90 6.88
C ILE A 144 9.82 -11.55 6.16
N ALA A 145 9.98 -11.57 4.85
CA ALA A 145 9.99 -10.36 4.04
C ALA A 145 8.68 -9.58 4.08
N SER A 146 7.54 -10.28 4.01
CA SER A 146 6.20 -9.69 4.07
C SER A 146 5.92 -9.05 5.44
N GLU A 147 6.29 -9.73 6.54
CA GLU A 147 6.05 -9.17 7.87
C GLU A 147 7.02 -8.03 8.20
N LEU A 148 8.28 -8.05 7.75
CA LEU A 148 9.17 -6.89 7.82
C LEU A 148 8.60 -5.69 7.04
N SER A 149 8.04 -5.95 5.86
CA SER A 149 7.40 -4.93 5.02
C SER A 149 6.15 -4.37 5.68
N ARG A 150 5.33 -5.21 6.33
CA ARG A 150 4.18 -4.79 7.14
C ARG A 150 4.60 -3.86 8.26
N ILE A 151 5.61 -4.24 9.03
CA ILE A 151 6.14 -3.39 10.11
C ILE A 151 6.63 -2.05 9.56
N MET A 152 7.38 -2.05 8.45
CA MET A 152 7.85 -0.80 7.81
C MET A 152 6.70 0.12 7.40
N SER A 153 5.63 -0.45 6.84
CA SER A 153 4.46 0.30 6.40
C SER A 153 3.71 0.91 7.60
N HIS A 154 3.44 0.10 8.62
CA HIS A 154 2.78 0.60 9.83
C HIS A 154 3.60 1.63 10.60
N LEU A 155 4.94 1.53 10.60
CA LEU A 155 5.80 2.53 11.22
C LEU A 155 5.76 3.88 10.49
N VAL A 156 5.66 3.89 9.15
CA VAL A 156 5.45 5.15 8.40
C VAL A 156 4.10 5.74 8.72
N TRP A 157 3.05 4.91 8.63
CA TRP A 157 1.71 5.34 8.95
C TRP A 157 1.63 5.93 10.37
N LEU A 158 2.13 5.22 11.37
CA LEU A 158 2.13 5.68 12.76
C LEU A 158 2.87 7.01 12.91
N GLY A 159 4.05 7.12 12.29
CA GLY A 159 4.86 8.33 12.36
C GLY A 159 4.15 9.53 11.72
N THR A 160 3.64 9.40 10.50
CA THR A 160 2.93 10.49 9.79
C THR A 160 1.63 10.86 10.48
N PHE A 161 0.86 9.89 10.93
CA PHE A 161 -0.37 10.12 11.70
C PHE A 161 -0.10 10.89 13.01
N CYS A 162 1.00 10.55 13.70
CA CYS A 162 1.42 11.31 14.89
C CYS A 162 1.72 12.78 14.58
N ILE A 163 2.41 13.06 13.45
CA ILE A 163 2.70 14.43 13.02
C ILE A 163 1.41 15.18 12.68
N ASP A 164 0.48 14.55 12.00
CA ASP A 164 -0.81 15.15 11.60
C ASP A 164 -1.64 15.60 12.82
N ILE A 165 -1.49 14.90 13.96
CA ILE A 165 -2.13 15.27 15.23
C ILE A 165 -1.24 16.19 16.10
N GLY A 166 0.05 16.38 15.73
CA GLY A 166 1.01 17.24 16.44
C GLY A 166 1.97 16.52 17.39
N ALA A 167 2.03 15.19 17.37
CA ALA A 167 2.92 14.37 18.20
C ALA A 167 4.21 14.01 17.44
N PHE A 168 5.23 14.87 17.46
CA PHE A 168 6.44 14.71 16.66
C PHE A 168 7.40 13.62 17.15
N THR A 169 7.54 13.40 18.45
CA THR A 169 8.53 12.46 19.01
C THR A 169 8.34 11.00 18.57
N PRO A 170 7.12 10.42 18.58
CA PRO A 170 6.89 9.05 18.12
C PRO A 170 7.27 8.83 16.65
N PHE A 171 7.19 9.86 15.80
CA PHE A 171 7.67 9.80 14.42
C PHE A 171 9.16 9.49 14.35
N LEU A 172 9.99 10.16 15.15
CA LEU A 172 11.44 9.92 15.15
C LEU A 172 11.77 8.50 15.63
N TRP A 173 11.06 7.99 16.64
CA TRP A 173 11.25 6.63 17.13
C TRP A 173 10.83 5.58 16.10
N ALA A 174 9.69 5.77 15.44
CA ALA A 174 9.22 4.89 14.39
C ALA A 174 10.22 4.82 13.23
N PHE A 175 10.73 5.98 12.77
CA PHE A 175 11.69 6.04 11.67
C PHE A 175 13.07 5.48 12.04
N GLN A 176 13.49 5.59 13.29
CA GLN A 176 14.72 4.93 13.77
C GLN A 176 14.63 3.40 13.63
N ARG A 177 13.49 2.81 14.00
CA ARG A 177 13.27 1.36 13.87
C ARG A 177 13.12 0.92 12.41
N ARG A 178 12.48 1.75 11.61
CA ARG A 178 12.39 1.53 10.17
C ARG A 178 13.76 1.50 9.50
N GLU A 179 14.68 2.34 9.94
CA GLU A 179 16.08 2.35 9.45
C GLU A 179 16.81 1.04 9.74
N GLU A 180 16.55 0.38 10.85
CA GLU A 180 17.13 -0.94 11.15
C GLU A 180 16.67 -2.00 10.13
N ILE A 181 15.39 -1.99 9.73
CA ILE A 181 14.87 -2.89 8.70
C ILE A 181 15.48 -2.57 7.33
N TYR A 182 15.63 -1.30 6.99
CA TYR A 182 16.32 -0.92 5.74
C TYR A 182 17.73 -1.48 5.65
N ARG A 183 18.49 -1.45 6.74
CA ARG A 183 19.83 -2.05 6.79
C ARG A 183 19.80 -3.57 6.58
N LEU A 184 18.77 -4.25 7.05
CA LEU A 184 18.56 -5.68 6.78
C LEU A 184 18.24 -5.92 5.30
N LEU A 185 17.38 -5.11 4.69
CA LEU A 185 17.06 -5.20 3.26
C LEU A 185 18.25 -4.87 2.36
N GLU A 186 19.03 -3.83 2.67
CA GLU A 186 20.25 -3.49 1.94
C GLU A 186 21.26 -4.66 1.94
N LYS A 187 21.41 -5.32 3.07
CA LYS A 187 22.30 -6.50 3.18
C LYS A 187 21.76 -7.69 2.39
N TRP A 188 20.46 -7.84 2.29
CA TRP A 188 19.84 -8.99 1.63
C TRP A 188 19.75 -8.80 0.11
N VAL A 189 19.16 -7.70 -0.35
CA VAL A 189 18.81 -7.48 -1.75
C VAL A 189 19.50 -6.27 -2.39
N GLY A 190 20.28 -5.51 -1.63
CA GLY A 190 21.00 -4.35 -2.13
C GLY A 190 20.17 -3.09 -2.30
N ALA A 191 18.90 -3.09 -1.90
CA ALA A 191 17.99 -1.96 -2.03
C ALA A 191 17.20 -1.71 -0.72
N ARG A 192 16.83 -0.45 -0.49
CA ARG A 192 16.15 -0.02 0.74
C ARG A 192 14.62 -0.04 0.61
N LEU A 193 14.07 0.38 -0.51
CA LEU A 193 12.64 0.62 -0.69
C LEU A 193 12.02 -0.25 -1.80
N THR A 194 12.29 0.03 -3.05
CA THR A 194 11.81 -0.75 -4.20
C THR A 194 12.78 -1.91 -4.47
N THR A 195 12.57 -3.01 -3.78
CA THR A 195 13.56 -4.07 -3.63
C THR A 195 13.54 -5.08 -4.76
N SER A 196 12.41 -5.28 -5.42
CA SER A 196 12.17 -6.41 -6.36
C SER A 196 12.73 -7.73 -5.81
N ALA A 197 12.52 -7.97 -4.51
CA ALA A 197 13.15 -9.07 -3.78
C ALA A 197 12.60 -10.44 -4.17
N THR A 198 11.29 -10.51 -4.41
CA THR A 198 10.61 -11.75 -4.81
C THR A 198 10.64 -11.90 -6.32
N ARG A 199 10.84 -13.11 -6.80
CA ARG A 199 10.82 -13.49 -8.22
C ARG A 199 9.83 -14.62 -8.43
N VAL A 200 9.30 -14.79 -9.63
CA VAL A 200 8.52 -15.97 -9.97
C VAL A 200 9.40 -17.22 -9.82
N GLY A 201 8.98 -18.15 -8.98
CA GLY A 201 9.73 -19.38 -8.65
C GLY A 201 10.81 -19.23 -7.59
N GLY A 202 10.89 -18.07 -6.87
CA GLY A 202 11.89 -17.89 -5.82
C GLY A 202 12.09 -16.46 -5.34
N MET A 203 13.33 -16.14 -4.99
CA MET A 203 13.79 -14.82 -4.55
C MET A 203 14.96 -14.34 -5.40
N ALA A 204 15.21 -13.04 -5.40
CA ALA A 204 16.34 -12.44 -6.12
C ALA A 204 17.70 -12.90 -5.56
N ALA A 205 17.78 -13.12 -4.26
CA ALA A 205 18.96 -13.60 -3.56
C ALA A 205 18.57 -14.33 -2.28
N ASP A 206 19.43 -15.24 -1.81
CA ASP A 206 19.33 -15.80 -0.46
C ASP A 206 19.89 -14.80 0.57
N ILE A 207 19.53 -14.97 1.83
CA ILE A 207 20.06 -14.16 2.92
C ILE A 207 21.57 -14.41 3.11
N PRO A 208 22.39 -13.37 3.29
CA PRO A 208 23.82 -13.55 3.54
C PRO A 208 24.09 -14.07 4.96
N SER A 209 25.29 -14.64 5.16
CA SER A 209 25.70 -15.10 6.48
C SER A 209 25.65 -13.98 7.53
N GLY A 210 25.17 -14.31 8.75
CA GLY A 210 25.00 -13.34 9.85
C GLY A 210 23.79 -12.41 9.71
N TRP A 211 23.01 -12.52 8.65
CA TRP A 211 21.79 -11.71 8.48
C TRP A 211 20.73 -12.04 9.55
N MET A 212 20.57 -13.32 9.84
CA MET A 212 19.62 -13.80 10.87
C MET A 212 19.92 -13.27 12.25
N ASP A 213 21.17 -12.99 12.59
CA ASP A 213 21.54 -12.38 13.88
C ASP A 213 21.02 -10.95 13.97
N GLY A 214 21.10 -10.20 12.87
CA GLY A 214 20.50 -8.86 12.77
C GLY A 214 18.97 -8.89 12.90
N LEU A 215 18.30 -9.84 12.26
CA LEU A 215 16.84 -10.02 12.39
C LEU A 215 16.47 -10.36 13.83
N ARG A 216 17.13 -11.33 14.47
CA ARG A 216 16.89 -11.69 15.86
C ARG A 216 17.15 -10.54 16.84
N GLN A 217 18.15 -9.70 16.55
CA GLN A 217 18.38 -8.49 17.33
C GLN A 217 17.21 -7.51 17.21
N PHE A 218 16.73 -7.25 16.00
CA PHE A 218 15.56 -6.41 15.74
C PHE A 218 14.33 -6.94 16.50
N ILE A 219 14.01 -8.22 16.36
CA ILE A 219 12.88 -8.87 17.05
C ILE A 219 12.94 -8.67 18.57
N ARG A 220 14.12 -8.75 19.18
CA ARG A 220 14.30 -8.57 20.63
C ARG A 220 14.14 -7.14 21.09
N THR A 221 14.56 -6.16 20.30
CA THR A 221 14.62 -4.76 20.72
C THR A 221 13.39 -3.95 20.32
N PHE A 222 12.69 -4.34 19.26
CA PHE A 222 11.55 -3.61 18.71
C PHE A 222 10.36 -3.50 19.70
N PRO A 223 9.97 -4.54 20.46
CA PRO A 223 8.88 -4.46 21.43
C PRO A 223 9.06 -3.35 22.46
N HIS A 224 10.30 -3.10 22.91
CA HIS A 224 10.59 -2.00 23.85
C HIS A 224 10.18 -0.63 23.28
N THR A 225 10.43 -0.39 21.98
CA THR A 225 10.01 0.86 21.34
C THR A 225 8.50 0.96 21.22
N LEU A 226 7.81 -0.15 20.97
CA LEU A 226 6.35 -0.17 20.98
C LEU A 226 5.81 0.20 22.36
N ASP A 227 6.40 -0.33 23.44
CA ASP A 227 6.01 0.02 24.81
C ASP A 227 6.26 1.52 25.13
N GLU A 228 7.35 2.10 24.60
CA GLU A 228 7.63 3.54 24.76
C GLU A 228 6.58 4.39 24.03
N ILE A 229 6.23 4.02 22.80
CA ILE A 229 5.20 4.71 22.00
C ILE A 229 3.83 4.57 22.68
N ASP A 230 3.47 3.39 23.16
CA ASP A 230 2.21 3.13 23.87
C ASP A 230 2.03 4.06 25.07
N ARG A 231 3.07 4.19 25.91
CA ARG A 231 3.04 5.05 27.09
C ARG A 231 2.84 6.53 26.77
N VAL A 232 3.34 6.98 25.63
CA VAL A 232 3.28 8.41 25.24
C VAL A 232 1.97 8.73 24.53
N LEU A 233 1.44 7.80 23.72
CA LEU A 233 0.31 8.07 22.83
C LEU A 233 -1.02 7.52 23.35
N THR A 234 -1.11 6.23 23.64
CA THR A 234 -2.40 5.52 23.73
C THR A 234 -3.34 6.15 24.77
N LYS A 235 -2.82 6.59 25.91
CA LYS A 235 -3.62 7.24 26.98
C LYS A 235 -3.45 8.76 27.03
N ASN A 236 -2.82 9.36 26.04
CA ASN A 236 -2.65 10.81 26.00
C ASN A 236 -4.00 11.50 25.75
N ALA A 237 -4.35 12.46 26.58
CA ALA A 237 -5.65 13.15 26.52
C ALA A 237 -5.87 13.87 25.17
N ILE A 238 -4.83 14.45 24.57
CA ILE A 238 -4.92 15.10 23.25
C ILE A 238 -5.14 14.04 22.17
N TRP A 239 -4.40 12.93 22.22
CA TRP A 239 -4.55 11.83 21.27
C TRP A 239 -5.96 11.25 21.30
N VAL A 240 -6.44 10.91 22.50
CA VAL A 240 -7.79 10.39 22.73
C VAL A 240 -8.84 11.39 22.25
N GLY A 241 -8.72 12.68 22.64
CA GLY A 241 -9.66 13.72 22.24
C GLY A 241 -9.69 14.02 20.73
N ARG A 242 -8.63 13.65 19.99
CA ARG A 242 -8.53 13.86 18.53
C ARG A 242 -8.79 12.59 17.71
N THR A 243 -9.12 11.46 18.33
CA THR A 243 -9.28 10.19 17.62
C THR A 243 -10.54 9.42 18.01
N VAL A 244 -10.96 9.48 19.27
CA VAL A 244 -12.14 8.75 19.75
C VAL A 244 -13.43 9.36 19.19
N GLY A 245 -14.30 8.52 18.65
CA GLY A 245 -15.59 8.89 18.10
C GLY A 245 -15.55 9.61 16.75
N LEU A 246 -14.36 9.73 16.11
CA LEU A 246 -14.24 10.34 14.79
C LEU A 246 -14.32 9.31 13.67
N GLY A 247 -15.00 9.66 12.57
CA GLY A 247 -15.05 8.85 11.35
C GLY A 247 -15.52 7.42 11.61
N VAL A 248 -16.55 7.25 12.42
CA VAL A 248 -17.10 5.95 12.81
C VAL A 248 -17.68 5.23 11.60
N MET A 249 -17.36 3.94 11.47
CA MET A 249 -17.96 3.04 10.49
C MET A 249 -18.51 1.82 11.21
N THR A 250 -19.78 1.56 11.06
CA THR A 250 -20.40 0.34 11.60
C THR A 250 -19.92 -0.90 10.85
N PRO A 251 -20.01 -2.12 11.44
CA PRO A 251 -19.63 -3.35 10.75
C PRO A 251 -20.36 -3.54 9.40
N GLU A 252 -21.66 -3.25 9.38
CA GLU A 252 -22.50 -3.36 8.19
C GLU A 252 -22.06 -2.37 7.10
N GLU A 253 -21.85 -1.11 7.45
CA GLU A 253 -21.33 -0.10 6.52
C GLU A 253 -19.96 -0.49 5.98
N ALA A 254 -19.04 -0.95 6.85
CA ALA A 254 -17.69 -1.35 6.45
C ALA A 254 -17.70 -2.49 5.41
N VAL A 255 -18.58 -3.48 5.60
CA VAL A 255 -18.77 -4.57 4.62
C VAL A 255 -19.41 -4.05 3.34
N ASN A 256 -20.44 -3.21 3.42
CA ASN A 256 -21.15 -2.66 2.26
C ASN A 256 -20.23 -1.78 1.37
N TRP A 257 -19.30 -1.04 1.98
CA TRP A 257 -18.28 -0.28 1.26
C TRP A 257 -17.13 -1.15 0.73
N GLY A 258 -17.09 -2.44 1.08
CA GLY A 258 -16.02 -3.37 0.68
C GLY A 258 -14.67 -3.08 1.33
N LEU A 259 -14.67 -2.46 2.52
CA LEU A 259 -13.45 -2.20 3.28
C LEU A 259 -12.73 -3.51 3.61
N SER A 260 -11.44 -3.45 3.80
CA SER A 260 -10.62 -4.62 4.16
C SER A 260 -9.47 -4.22 5.08
N GLY A 261 -8.82 -5.21 5.68
CA GLY A 261 -7.69 -5.01 6.57
C GLY A 261 -8.03 -4.25 7.85
N PRO A 262 -7.11 -3.44 8.36
CA PRO A 262 -7.31 -2.69 9.60
C PRO A 262 -8.54 -1.80 9.62
N MET A 263 -8.99 -1.30 8.46
CA MET A 263 -10.21 -0.51 8.35
C MET A 263 -11.44 -1.33 8.69
N LEU A 264 -11.54 -2.55 8.15
CA LEU A 264 -12.65 -3.47 8.39
C LEU A 264 -12.59 -4.04 9.81
N ARG A 265 -11.40 -4.46 10.25
CA ARG A 265 -11.20 -5.01 11.61
C ARG A 265 -11.47 -4.00 12.72
N ALA A 266 -11.15 -2.73 12.53
CA ALA A 266 -11.50 -1.68 13.49
C ALA A 266 -13.02 -1.56 13.70
N SER A 267 -13.82 -1.84 12.69
CA SER A 267 -15.28 -1.86 12.74
C SER A 267 -15.87 -3.14 13.37
N GLY A 268 -15.05 -4.05 13.90
CA GLY A 268 -15.54 -5.23 14.61
C GLY A 268 -15.71 -6.49 13.75
N VAL A 269 -15.26 -6.48 12.50
CA VAL A 269 -15.34 -7.65 11.60
C VAL A 269 -14.02 -8.42 11.65
N ASP A 270 -14.08 -9.68 12.07
CA ASP A 270 -12.93 -10.58 12.10
C ASP A 270 -12.71 -11.17 10.70
N TYR A 271 -11.85 -10.52 9.92
CA TYR A 271 -11.44 -10.97 8.58
C TYR A 271 -9.98 -10.65 8.33
N ASP A 272 -9.20 -11.69 8.04
CA ASP A 272 -7.78 -11.59 7.67
C ASP A 272 -7.44 -12.66 6.64
N VAL A 273 -6.97 -12.26 5.47
CA VAL A 273 -6.65 -13.17 4.35
C VAL A 273 -5.64 -14.25 4.76
N ARG A 274 -4.75 -13.98 5.72
CA ARG A 274 -3.78 -14.96 6.24
C ARG A 274 -4.42 -16.11 7.00
N LYS A 275 -5.63 -15.90 7.55
CA LYS A 275 -6.41 -16.92 8.29
C LYS A 275 -7.53 -17.51 7.45
N ASP A 276 -8.28 -16.65 6.72
CA ASP A 276 -9.47 -17.09 5.96
C ASP A 276 -9.12 -17.75 4.63
N PHE A 277 -8.05 -17.28 3.98
CA PHE A 277 -7.54 -17.80 2.70
C PHE A 277 -6.02 -17.94 2.76
N PRO A 278 -5.47 -18.85 3.57
CA PRO A 278 -4.04 -18.91 3.88
C PRO A 278 -3.18 -19.14 2.62
N TYR A 279 -2.02 -18.51 2.63
CA TYR A 279 -0.97 -18.61 1.62
C TYR A 279 0.39 -18.67 2.32
N LEU A 280 1.43 -19.21 1.69
CA LEU A 280 2.78 -19.35 2.26
C LEU A 280 2.78 -20.04 3.64
N ASP A 281 1.86 -20.98 3.83
CA ASP A 281 1.70 -21.75 5.06
C ASP A 281 1.41 -20.88 6.31
N TYR A 282 0.75 -19.69 6.15
CA TYR A 282 0.39 -18.81 7.27
C TYR A 282 -0.50 -19.49 8.32
N GLU A 283 -1.26 -20.50 7.95
CA GLU A 283 -2.06 -21.33 8.86
C GLU A 283 -1.22 -22.06 9.93
N THR A 284 0.07 -22.24 9.68
CA THR A 284 0.99 -22.89 10.64
C THR A 284 1.57 -21.94 11.66
N TYR A 285 1.39 -20.62 11.48
CA TYR A 285 1.88 -19.60 12.40
C TYR A 285 0.82 -19.24 13.43
N ASP A 286 1.27 -19.18 14.69
CA ASP A 286 0.45 -18.77 15.80
C ASP A 286 0.47 -17.24 15.95
N PHE A 287 -0.63 -16.58 15.60
CA PHE A 287 -0.87 -15.15 15.78
C PHE A 287 -2.36 -14.89 15.91
N ASP A 288 -2.70 -13.78 16.55
CA ASP A 288 -4.07 -13.34 16.74
C ASP A 288 -4.43 -12.25 15.72
N VAL A 289 -5.70 -12.21 15.32
CA VAL A 289 -6.24 -11.14 14.46
C VAL A 289 -6.82 -10.06 15.37
N PRO A 290 -6.23 -8.85 15.41
CA PRO A 290 -6.76 -7.79 16.24
C PRO A 290 -8.04 -7.20 15.64
N VAL A 291 -9.08 -7.08 16.46
CA VAL A 291 -10.41 -6.58 16.09
C VAL A 291 -10.80 -5.48 17.05
N GLY A 292 -11.26 -4.33 16.51
CA GLY A 292 -11.81 -3.20 17.26
C GLY A 292 -13.30 -3.39 17.60
N THR A 293 -13.90 -2.37 18.18
CA THR A 293 -15.31 -2.41 18.62
C THR A 293 -16.14 -1.20 18.15
N ASN A 294 -15.50 -0.02 18.05
CA ASN A 294 -16.20 1.24 17.79
C ASN A 294 -16.12 1.69 16.33
N GLY A 295 -15.19 1.16 15.55
CA GLY A 295 -15.01 1.53 14.16
C GLY A 295 -14.51 2.95 13.92
N ASP A 296 -13.95 3.60 14.93
CA ASP A 296 -13.45 4.98 14.88
C ASP A 296 -11.94 5.06 14.55
N VAL A 297 -11.44 6.27 14.47
CA VAL A 297 -10.01 6.55 14.23
C VAL A 297 -9.13 5.93 15.31
N TYR A 298 -9.58 5.92 16.57
CA TYR A 298 -8.84 5.37 17.70
C TYR A 298 -8.72 3.83 17.59
N ASP A 299 -9.80 3.14 17.24
CA ASP A 299 -9.76 1.69 17.04
C ASP A 299 -8.87 1.30 15.85
N ARG A 300 -8.87 2.10 14.76
CA ARG A 300 -7.93 1.91 13.64
C ARG A 300 -6.47 2.03 14.08
N TYR A 301 -6.19 2.92 15.02
CA TYR A 301 -4.87 3.03 15.64
C TYR A 301 -4.55 1.79 16.48
N LEU A 302 -5.44 1.36 17.36
CA LEU A 302 -5.22 0.21 18.23
C LEU A 302 -5.01 -1.09 17.44
N VAL A 303 -5.82 -1.33 16.41
CA VAL A 303 -5.70 -2.51 15.55
C VAL A 303 -4.32 -2.57 14.90
N ARG A 304 -3.86 -1.49 14.25
CA ARG A 304 -2.53 -1.47 13.61
C ARG A 304 -1.39 -1.56 14.61
N PHE A 305 -1.58 -0.98 15.77
CA PHE A 305 -0.58 -1.06 16.84
C PHE A 305 -0.42 -2.50 17.36
N GLU A 306 -1.53 -3.24 17.47
CA GLU A 306 -1.49 -4.65 17.83
C GLU A 306 -0.95 -5.52 16.69
N GLU A 307 -1.26 -5.19 15.44
CA GLU A 307 -0.67 -5.88 14.26
C GLU A 307 0.86 -5.81 14.25
N LEU A 308 1.47 -4.71 14.69
CA LEU A 308 2.92 -4.62 14.84
C LEU A 308 3.46 -5.70 15.80
N LYS A 309 2.76 -5.96 16.92
CA LYS A 309 3.16 -7.00 17.88
C LYS A 309 2.97 -8.40 17.30
N GLN A 310 1.85 -8.62 16.59
CA GLN A 310 1.58 -9.90 15.95
C GLN A 310 2.59 -10.20 14.82
N SER A 311 3.00 -9.20 14.06
CA SER A 311 4.06 -9.35 13.05
C SER A 311 5.40 -9.76 13.68
N VAL A 312 5.75 -9.22 14.84
CA VAL A 312 6.95 -9.65 15.59
C VAL A 312 6.83 -11.12 16.02
N ARG A 313 5.66 -11.54 16.48
CA ARG A 313 5.38 -12.93 16.89
C ARG A 313 5.52 -13.90 15.71
N ILE A 314 5.04 -13.51 14.52
CA ILE A 314 5.24 -14.28 13.28
C ILE A 314 6.72 -14.32 12.90
N LEU A 315 7.42 -13.18 12.91
CA LEU A 315 8.85 -13.11 12.59
C LEU A 315 9.70 -14.00 13.49
N GLN A 316 9.40 -14.06 14.80
CA GLN A 316 10.10 -14.94 15.73
C GLN A 316 9.95 -16.41 15.31
N GLN A 317 8.72 -16.84 15.05
CA GLN A 317 8.43 -18.22 14.62
C GLN A 317 9.07 -18.55 13.28
N ALA A 318 9.02 -17.59 12.31
CA ALA A 318 9.64 -17.76 11.00
C ALA A 318 11.17 -17.86 11.08
N ALA A 319 11.80 -17.04 11.95
CA ALA A 319 13.23 -17.08 12.18
C ALA A 319 13.73 -18.41 12.79
N ASP A 320 12.89 -19.04 13.62
CA ASP A 320 13.20 -20.32 14.27
C ASP A 320 12.92 -21.53 13.35
N ARG A 321 12.06 -21.37 12.34
CA ARG A 321 11.64 -22.44 11.41
C ARG A 321 12.35 -22.42 10.06
N LEU A 322 13.23 -21.44 9.79
CA LEU A 322 13.86 -21.31 8.48
C LEU A 322 14.68 -22.57 8.11
N PRO A 323 14.23 -23.36 7.12
CA PRO A 323 14.94 -24.58 6.73
C PRO A 323 16.17 -24.28 5.87
N ASP A 324 17.10 -25.20 5.82
CA ASP A 324 18.17 -25.20 4.84
C ASP A 324 17.64 -25.63 3.46
N GLY A 325 18.36 -25.27 2.40
CA GLY A 325 18.02 -25.68 1.03
C GLY A 325 18.07 -24.54 0.02
N PRO A 326 17.69 -24.82 -1.22
CA PRO A 326 17.67 -23.80 -2.28
C PRO A 326 16.49 -22.82 -2.06
N VAL A 327 16.73 -21.55 -2.41
CA VAL A 327 15.70 -20.51 -2.37
C VAL A 327 14.84 -20.52 -3.64
N ASN A 328 15.45 -20.87 -4.78
CA ASN A 328 14.79 -20.90 -6.08
C ASN A 328 14.48 -22.34 -6.49
N ILE A 329 13.43 -22.52 -7.27
CA ILE A 329 13.10 -23.81 -7.90
C ILE A 329 14.17 -24.14 -8.95
N ASP A 330 14.32 -25.41 -9.28
CA ASP A 330 15.22 -25.90 -10.33
C ASP A 330 14.43 -26.07 -11.65
N ASP A 331 14.02 -24.93 -12.24
CA ASP A 331 13.38 -24.89 -13.56
C ASP A 331 14.09 -23.87 -14.47
N PRO A 332 14.89 -24.33 -15.44
CA PRO A 332 15.66 -23.46 -16.32
C PRO A 332 14.76 -22.64 -17.29
N ARG A 333 13.47 -22.94 -17.38
CA ARG A 333 12.51 -22.16 -18.18
C ARG A 333 12.08 -20.87 -17.49
N ILE A 334 12.26 -20.80 -16.16
CA ILE A 334 11.77 -19.70 -15.31
C ILE A 334 12.94 -19.01 -14.61
N ILE A 335 13.86 -19.80 -14.04
CA ILE A 335 14.98 -19.30 -13.24
C ILE A 335 16.20 -19.07 -14.12
N LEU A 336 16.83 -17.91 -13.96
CA LEU A 336 18.08 -17.59 -14.64
C LEU A 336 19.23 -18.47 -14.11
N PRO A 337 20.05 -19.06 -14.97
CA PRO A 337 21.21 -19.81 -14.54
C PRO A 337 22.24 -18.88 -13.85
N PRO A 338 23.08 -19.41 -12.95
CA PRO A 338 24.19 -18.65 -12.38
C PRO A 338 25.08 -18.04 -13.47
N LYS A 339 25.55 -16.81 -13.27
CA LYS A 339 26.38 -16.10 -14.26
C LYS A 339 27.62 -16.90 -14.71
N SER A 340 28.26 -17.62 -13.79
CA SER A 340 29.40 -18.49 -14.10
C SER A 340 29.03 -19.57 -15.10
N LYS A 341 27.85 -20.22 -14.96
CA LYS A 341 27.40 -21.23 -15.90
C LYS A 341 26.94 -20.62 -17.23
N ALA A 342 26.20 -19.50 -17.17
CA ALA A 342 25.74 -18.80 -18.37
C ALA A 342 26.89 -18.34 -19.29
N THR A 343 28.10 -18.15 -18.74
CA THR A 343 29.28 -17.75 -19.53
C THR A 343 30.21 -18.92 -19.95
N SER A 344 30.05 -20.13 -19.37
CA SER A 344 30.92 -21.27 -19.61
C SER A 344 30.22 -22.48 -20.25
N GLU A 345 28.88 -22.57 -20.12
CA GLU A 345 28.08 -23.69 -20.60
C GLU A 345 27.12 -23.24 -21.68
N MET A 346 27.10 -23.88 -22.84
CA MET A 346 26.25 -23.48 -23.97
C MET A 346 24.75 -23.60 -23.67
N GLU A 347 24.32 -24.67 -22.98
CA GLU A 347 22.90 -24.86 -22.60
C GLU A 347 22.45 -23.78 -21.64
N SER A 348 23.24 -23.45 -20.63
CA SER A 348 22.98 -22.40 -19.66
C SER A 348 22.89 -21.02 -20.35
N MET A 349 23.73 -20.75 -21.35
CA MET A 349 23.67 -19.54 -22.15
C MET A 349 22.35 -19.46 -22.95
N ILE A 350 21.94 -20.56 -23.58
CA ILE A 350 20.67 -20.62 -24.34
C ILE A 350 19.47 -20.40 -23.43
N HIS A 351 19.45 -21.03 -22.26
CA HIS A 351 18.38 -20.82 -21.26
C HIS A 351 18.35 -19.37 -20.77
N HIS A 352 19.50 -18.79 -20.44
CA HIS A 352 19.59 -17.38 -20.07
C HIS A 352 19.01 -16.48 -21.17
N PHE A 353 19.40 -16.70 -22.43
CA PHE A 353 18.90 -15.93 -23.55
C PHE A 353 17.39 -16.04 -23.71
N LYS A 354 16.84 -17.26 -23.64
CA LYS A 354 15.38 -17.49 -23.77
C LYS A 354 14.59 -16.82 -22.64
N VAL A 355 15.03 -16.97 -21.40
CA VAL A 355 14.31 -16.37 -20.25
C VAL A 355 14.33 -14.85 -20.30
N VAL A 356 15.46 -14.25 -20.75
CA VAL A 356 15.58 -12.78 -20.82
C VAL A 356 14.86 -12.20 -22.02
N MET A 357 15.01 -12.81 -23.23
CA MET A 357 14.50 -12.24 -24.47
C MET A 357 13.06 -12.66 -24.77
N GLU A 358 12.72 -13.92 -24.62
CA GLU A 358 11.38 -14.44 -24.90
C GLU A 358 10.48 -14.34 -23.67
N GLY A 359 11.02 -14.58 -22.48
CA GLY A 359 10.29 -14.69 -21.23
C GLY A 359 9.63 -16.06 -21.02
N PRO A 360 9.31 -16.39 -19.76
CA PRO A 360 8.59 -17.61 -19.44
C PRO A 360 7.15 -17.55 -19.95
N ARG A 361 6.63 -18.66 -20.46
CA ARG A 361 5.28 -18.77 -21.03
C ARG A 361 4.41 -19.66 -20.15
N PRO A 362 3.41 -19.11 -19.44
CA PRO A 362 2.45 -19.91 -18.70
C PRO A 362 1.47 -20.62 -19.65
N PRO A 363 0.76 -21.67 -19.21
CA PRO A 363 -0.35 -22.22 -19.93
C PRO A 363 -1.48 -21.19 -20.12
N ILE A 364 -2.39 -21.46 -21.06
CA ILE A 364 -3.62 -20.67 -21.23
C ILE A 364 -4.48 -20.85 -19.99
N GLY A 365 -4.95 -19.76 -19.39
CA GLY A 365 -5.77 -19.79 -18.21
C GLY A 365 -5.80 -18.45 -17.48
N GLU A 366 -6.38 -18.49 -16.30
CA GLU A 366 -6.50 -17.31 -15.43
C GLU A 366 -6.14 -17.64 -13.99
N SER A 367 -5.71 -16.64 -13.24
CA SER A 367 -5.36 -16.75 -11.84
C SER A 367 -5.78 -15.51 -11.08
N TYR A 368 -6.40 -15.69 -9.91
CA TYR A 368 -6.60 -14.63 -8.92
C TYR A 368 -5.97 -15.06 -7.62
N VAL A 369 -5.14 -14.21 -7.07
CA VAL A 369 -4.51 -14.40 -5.75
C VAL A 369 -4.67 -13.13 -4.95
N ALA A 370 -5.08 -13.27 -3.70
CA ALA A 370 -5.13 -12.19 -2.72
C ALA A 370 -4.15 -12.47 -1.59
N VAL A 371 -3.59 -11.40 -1.04
CA VAL A 371 -2.74 -11.43 0.17
C VAL A 371 -3.18 -10.34 1.13
N GLU A 372 -2.90 -10.51 2.41
CA GLU A 372 -3.11 -9.47 3.41
C GLU A 372 -1.95 -8.47 3.36
N SER A 373 -2.20 -7.29 2.78
CA SER A 373 -1.26 -6.17 2.84
C SER A 373 -1.48 -5.36 4.13
N PRO A 374 -0.54 -4.47 4.53
CA PRO A 374 -0.73 -3.60 5.69
C PRO A 374 -1.99 -2.72 5.64
N LYS A 375 -2.51 -2.48 4.44
CA LYS A 375 -3.69 -1.64 4.18
C LYS A 375 -4.97 -2.44 3.97
N GLY A 376 -4.84 -3.78 3.84
CA GLY A 376 -5.94 -4.70 3.64
C GLY A 376 -5.69 -5.70 2.52
N GLU A 377 -6.75 -6.31 2.02
CA GLU A 377 -6.66 -7.33 0.98
C GLU A 377 -6.14 -6.74 -0.34
N LYS A 378 -4.97 -7.18 -0.75
CA LYS A 378 -4.34 -6.87 -2.05
C LYS A 378 -4.50 -8.05 -2.99
N GLY A 379 -5.10 -7.84 -4.17
CA GLY A 379 -5.33 -8.91 -5.13
C GLY A 379 -4.76 -8.64 -6.52
N TYR A 380 -4.31 -9.71 -7.18
CA TYR A 380 -3.92 -9.68 -8.58
C TYR A 380 -4.71 -10.72 -9.38
N TYR A 381 -5.35 -10.26 -10.44
CA TYR A 381 -6.00 -11.10 -11.44
C TYR A 381 -5.21 -11.04 -12.75
N MET A 382 -4.87 -12.20 -13.27
CA MET A 382 -4.05 -12.36 -14.48
C MET A 382 -4.71 -13.33 -15.45
N VAL A 383 -4.66 -12.99 -16.74
CA VAL A 383 -5.14 -13.86 -17.83
C VAL A 383 -4.00 -14.11 -18.81
N SER A 384 -3.78 -15.38 -19.13
CA SER A 384 -2.76 -15.83 -20.09
C SER A 384 -3.38 -16.46 -21.31
N ASP A 385 -2.85 -16.14 -22.48
CA ASP A 385 -3.12 -16.81 -23.76
C ASP A 385 -2.01 -17.80 -24.17
N GLY A 386 -1.09 -18.10 -23.27
CA GLY A 386 0.08 -18.94 -23.52
C GLY A 386 1.30 -18.17 -24.03
N THR A 387 1.22 -16.83 -24.15
CA THR A 387 2.38 -15.98 -24.46
C THR A 387 3.14 -15.60 -23.19
N ALA A 388 4.31 -14.98 -23.35
CA ALA A 388 5.12 -14.52 -22.22
C ALA A 388 4.61 -13.23 -21.56
N LYS A 389 3.51 -12.67 -22.07
CA LYS A 389 2.88 -11.45 -21.56
C LYS A 389 1.44 -11.76 -21.16
N PRO A 390 0.94 -11.20 -20.05
CA PRO A 390 -0.47 -11.35 -19.71
C PRO A 390 -1.35 -10.59 -20.73
N VAL A 391 -2.46 -11.20 -21.12
CA VAL A 391 -3.50 -10.54 -21.92
C VAL A 391 -4.23 -9.50 -21.07
N ARG A 392 -4.41 -9.83 -19.78
CA ARG A 392 -4.98 -8.94 -18.79
C ARG A 392 -4.23 -9.08 -17.48
N TRP A 393 -3.91 -7.94 -16.88
CA TRP A 393 -3.44 -7.82 -15.50
C TRP A 393 -4.30 -6.78 -14.79
N ARG A 394 -4.98 -7.21 -13.74
CA ARG A 394 -5.85 -6.35 -12.93
C ARG A 394 -5.39 -6.36 -11.49
N ILE A 395 -5.34 -5.18 -10.90
CA ILE A 395 -4.94 -4.96 -9.51
C ILE A 395 -6.18 -4.64 -8.68
N ARG A 396 -6.38 -5.33 -7.57
CA ARG A 396 -7.35 -4.97 -6.53
C ARG A 396 -6.58 -4.31 -5.39
N PRO A 397 -6.57 -2.97 -5.32
CA PRO A 397 -5.85 -2.25 -4.30
C PRO A 397 -6.78 -1.96 -3.10
N PRO A 398 -6.37 -2.27 -1.86
CA PRO A 398 -7.19 -1.96 -0.68
C PRO A 398 -7.34 -0.45 -0.46
N SER A 399 -6.28 0.34 -0.65
CA SER A 399 -6.34 1.80 -0.46
C SER A 399 -7.38 2.50 -1.34
N PHE A 400 -7.62 2.02 -2.56
CA PHE A 400 -8.64 2.59 -3.45
C PHE A 400 -10.05 2.41 -2.88
N VAL A 401 -10.33 1.21 -2.38
CA VAL A 401 -11.64 0.89 -1.79
C VAL A 401 -11.82 1.62 -0.47
N ASN A 402 -10.79 1.62 0.39
CA ASN A 402 -10.83 2.30 1.68
C ASN A 402 -11.02 3.82 1.51
N LEU A 403 -10.37 4.44 0.51
CA LEU A 403 -10.53 5.87 0.22
C LEU A 403 -11.95 6.20 -0.28
N ALA A 404 -12.60 5.30 -1.01
CA ALA A 404 -13.96 5.54 -1.49
C ALA A 404 -14.95 5.82 -0.37
N ALA A 405 -14.70 5.33 0.84
CA ALA A 405 -15.54 5.55 2.02
C ALA A 405 -15.27 6.91 2.73
N ILE A 406 -14.27 7.70 2.31
CA ILE A 406 -13.91 8.95 3.00
C ILE A 406 -15.06 9.96 3.11
N PRO A 407 -15.92 10.16 2.09
CA PRO A 407 -17.04 11.08 2.22
C PRO A 407 -17.95 10.73 3.42
N LYS A 408 -18.30 9.46 3.55
CA LYS A 408 -19.12 8.97 4.66
C LYS A 408 -18.48 9.20 6.03
N MET A 409 -17.16 9.13 6.12
CA MET A 409 -16.43 9.28 7.37
C MET A 409 -16.20 10.73 7.79
N VAL A 410 -16.18 11.68 6.84
CA VAL A 410 -15.83 13.08 7.15
C VAL A 410 -17.04 14.02 7.15
N GLU A 411 -18.12 13.68 6.46
CA GLU A 411 -19.33 14.51 6.43
C GLU A 411 -19.95 14.63 7.84
N GLY A 412 -20.27 15.86 8.24
CA GLY A 412 -20.74 16.18 9.59
C GLY A 412 -19.66 16.42 10.64
N HIS A 413 -18.38 16.19 10.31
CA HIS A 413 -17.25 16.49 11.19
C HIS A 413 -16.62 17.87 10.89
N LEU A 414 -15.73 18.33 11.76
CA LEU A 414 -15.03 19.58 11.56
C LEU A 414 -13.89 19.44 10.52
N LEU A 415 -13.57 20.53 9.84
CA LEU A 415 -12.41 20.59 8.91
C LEU A 415 -11.12 20.04 9.54
N SER A 416 -10.86 20.34 10.81
CA SER A 416 -9.71 19.84 11.54
C SER A 416 -9.72 18.31 11.70
N ASP A 417 -10.90 17.69 11.73
CA ASP A 417 -11.04 16.23 11.91
C ASP A 417 -10.83 15.46 10.61
N VAL A 418 -11.05 16.12 9.45
CA VAL A 418 -10.77 15.53 8.14
C VAL A 418 -9.34 15.01 8.05
N ILE A 419 -8.38 15.75 8.61
CA ILE A 419 -6.97 15.37 8.61
C ILE A 419 -6.76 14.07 9.41
N ALA A 420 -7.32 13.99 10.62
CA ALA A 420 -7.20 12.80 11.47
C ALA A 420 -7.90 11.58 10.85
N ILE A 421 -9.08 11.78 10.27
CA ILE A 421 -9.84 10.72 9.60
C ILE A 421 -9.07 10.21 8.38
N ASN A 422 -8.59 11.11 7.50
CA ASN A 422 -7.81 10.74 6.32
C ASN A 422 -6.54 9.99 6.69
N ALA A 423 -5.78 10.50 7.67
CA ALA A 423 -4.56 9.85 8.16
C ALA A 423 -4.83 8.44 8.71
N SER A 424 -6.01 8.22 9.33
CA SER A 424 -6.38 6.91 9.89
C SER A 424 -6.61 5.83 8.83
N ILE A 425 -6.90 6.18 7.57
CA ILE A 425 -7.16 5.24 6.49
C ILE A 425 -5.85 4.57 6.03
N ASP A 426 -4.71 5.26 6.15
CA ASP A 426 -3.39 4.81 5.68
C ASP A 426 -3.35 4.56 4.16
N ILE A 427 -3.73 5.56 3.39
CA ILE A 427 -3.72 5.48 1.93
C ILE A 427 -2.32 5.63 1.33
N VAL A 428 -2.09 4.97 0.19
CA VAL A 428 -0.93 5.19 -0.68
C VAL A 428 -1.40 5.48 -2.09
N MET A 429 -1.06 6.66 -2.61
CA MET A 429 -1.58 7.13 -3.90
C MET A 429 -1.09 6.31 -5.09
N GLY A 430 0.10 5.72 -5.03
CA GLY A 430 0.59 4.82 -6.09
C GLY A 430 -0.28 3.59 -6.28
N GLU A 431 -0.84 3.06 -5.19
CA GLU A 431 -1.78 1.94 -5.22
C GLU A 431 -3.20 2.36 -5.65
N ILE A 432 -3.61 3.56 -5.26
CA ILE A 432 -4.93 4.08 -5.62
C ILE A 432 -5.00 4.36 -7.11
N ASP A 433 -4.02 5.07 -7.64
CA ASP A 433 -4.02 5.56 -9.03
C ASP A 433 -3.54 4.50 -10.05
N ARG A 434 -2.67 3.56 -9.65
CA ARG A 434 -2.10 2.42 -10.44
C ARG A 434 -1.36 2.82 -11.71
#